data_9a5898a5dac5fe4965b861faa07593ac
#
_entry.id   9a5898a5dac5fe4965b861faa07593ac
#
_cell.length_a   1.000
_cell.length_b   1.000
_cell.length_c   1.000
_cell.angle_alpha   90.00
_cell.angle_beta   90.00
_cell.angle_gamma   90.00
#
_symmetry.space_group_name_H-M   'P 1'
#
loop_
_entity.id
_entity.type
_entity.pdbx_description
1 polymer ?
#
loop_
_entity_poly.entity_id
_entity_poly.type
_entity_poly.pdbx_seq_one_letter_code
_entity_poly.pdbx_strand_id
1 'polypeptide(L)'
;MNIKAESETMTANAQEAEMMTGAEIVLRALKDQGVEHMFGYPGGAVLPIYDEIFQQDDVEHILVRHEQGATHAAEGYARSTGKCGVVLVTSGPGATNAVTGLTDALMDSIPMVCITGQVPTHLIGNDAFQECDTVGITRPCTKHNYLVKDVNDLARIMHEAFYVATHGRPGPVVVDIPKDVQFATGAYTKPDNIEHKTYKPRIEGDAAAVEAAVEVMMNAKRPVFYTGGGIINSGPEASNLLRQLVRMTGYPITSTLMGLGAYPASDRQWLGMLGMHGTYEANMAMHDCEVMICLGARFDDRITGRTDAFSPGSIKIHVDVDPSSINKTIKVNIPIVGDVGTVMAQMIRAWEARNGQPDEHALKDWWNSINTWRNVECLKYKPNKHVIMPQYAIERLYELTKDRDTYITTEVGQHQMLSLIHI
;
A
#
# COMPACT_ATOMS: atom_id res chain seq x y z
N MET A 1 23.61 48.29 42.85
CA MET A 1 23.09 48.22 41.47
C MET A 1 22.43 46.87 41.30
N ASN A 2 21.11 46.87 41.35
CA ASN A 2 20.29 45.67 41.23
C ASN A 2 20.12 45.34 39.74
N ILE A 3 20.48 44.12 39.34
CA ILE A 3 20.04 43.55 38.08
C ILE A 3 19.03 42.45 38.45
N LYS A 4 17.76 42.77 38.31
CA LYS A 4 16.69 41.76 38.29
C LYS A 4 16.75 41.04 36.96
N ALA A 5 17.01 39.75 37.01
CA ALA A 5 16.74 38.84 35.89
C ALA A 5 15.23 38.58 35.83
N GLU A 6 14.59 39.04 34.79
CA GLU A 6 13.24 38.66 34.43
C GLU A 6 13.27 37.23 33.86
N SER A 7 12.78 36.28 34.64
CA SER A 7 12.46 34.95 34.11
C SER A 7 11.12 35.05 33.41
N GLU A 8 11.12 35.18 32.10
CA GLU A 8 9.95 34.90 31.28
C GLU A 8 9.69 33.39 31.32
N THR A 9 8.76 33.01 32.16
CA THR A 9 8.13 31.70 32.14
C THR A 9 7.30 31.61 30.86
N MET A 10 7.79 30.88 29.87
CA MET A 10 6.97 30.37 28.79
C MET A 10 5.93 29.43 29.40
N THR A 11 4.74 29.94 29.62
CA THR A 11 3.57 29.10 29.87
C THR A 11 3.20 28.44 28.54
N ALA A 12 3.63 27.20 28.36
CA ALA A 12 3.02 26.32 27.39
C ALA A 12 1.51 26.25 27.73
N ASN A 13 0.66 26.65 26.80
CA ASN A 13 -0.78 26.44 26.89
C ASN A 13 -1.00 24.90 26.95
N ALA A 14 -1.09 24.36 28.15
CA ALA A 14 -1.65 23.03 28.32
C ALA A 14 -3.14 23.18 27.95
N GLN A 15 -3.52 22.71 26.79
CA GLN A 15 -4.92 22.51 26.45
C GLN A 15 -5.52 21.61 27.55
N GLU A 16 -6.51 22.10 28.29
CA GLU A 16 -7.21 21.29 29.28
C GLU A 16 -7.78 20.06 28.58
N ALA A 17 -7.46 18.89 29.11
CA ALA A 17 -7.95 17.62 28.55
C ALA A 17 -9.48 17.59 28.63
N GLU A 18 -10.13 17.38 27.51
CA GLU A 18 -11.59 17.25 27.45
C GLU A 18 -11.99 15.85 27.94
N MET A 19 -12.94 15.78 28.90
CA MET A 19 -13.42 14.49 29.42
C MET A 19 -14.50 13.95 28.50
N MET A 20 -14.27 12.77 27.94
CA MET A 20 -15.13 12.11 26.94
C MET A 20 -15.35 10.63 27.28
N THR A 21 -16.46 10.06 26.86
CA THR A 21 -16.64 8.60 26.84
C THR A 21 -15.68 7.96 25.82
N GLY A 22 -15.37 6.67 25.98
CA GLY A 22 -14.54 5.96 25.01
C GLY A 22 -15.15 5.98 23.61
N ALA A 23 -16.47 5.96 23.47
CA ALA A 23 -17.15 6.07 22.19
C ALA A 23 -16.93 7.46 21.53
N GLU A 24 -17.09 8.54 22.29
CA GLU A 24 -16.78 9.91 21.83
C GLU A 24 -15.30 10.06 21.45
N ILE A 25 -14.37 9.46 22.23
CA ILE A 25 -12.93 9.46 21.92
C ILE A 25 -12.65 8.81 20.56
N VAL A 26 -13.31 7.67 20.25
CA VAL A 26 -13.15 7.02 18.94
C VAL A 26 -13.56 7.97 17.82
N LEU A 27 -14.75 8.57 17.89
CA LEU A 27 -15.23 9.48 16.84
C LEU A 27 -14.35 10.74 16.73
N ARG A 28 -13.91 11.29 17.86
CA ARG A 28 -13.01 12.45 17.86
C ARG A 28 -11.66 12.12 17.21
N ALA A 29 -11.09 10.96 17.51
CA ALA A 29 -9.84 10.52 16.88
C ALA A 29 -10.01 10.29 15.38
N LEU A 30 -11.14 9.72 14.91
CA LEU A 30 -11.45 9.59 13.49
C LEU A 30 -11.52 10.95 12.78
N LYS A 31 -12.20 11.93 13.38
CA LYS A 31 -12.28 13.31 12.88
C LYS A 31 -10.89 13.95 12.79
N ASP A 32 -10.07 13.80 13.81
CA ASP A 32 -8.71 14.33 13.85
C ASP A 32 -7.79 13.71 12.78
N GLN A 33 -8.08 12.48 12.34
CA GLN A 33 -7.40 11.79 11.23
C GLN A 33 -7.99 12.13 9.85
N GLY A 34 -9.02 12.98 9.80
CA GLY A 34 -9.67 13.38 8.55
C GLY A 34 -10.47 12.25 7.89
N VAL A 35 -11.00 11.33 8.69
CA VAL A 35 -11.85 10.26 8.20
C VAL A 35 -13.21 10.84 7.81
N GLU A 36 -13.61 10.61 6.56
CA GLU A 36 -14.90 11.04 6.01
C GLU A 36 -15.89 9.87 5.94
N HIS A 37 -15.41 8.66 5.71
CA HIS A 37 -16.23 7.46 5.50
C HIS A 37 -15.72 6.30 6.34
N MET A 38 -16.66 5.57 6.93
CA MET A 38 -16.40 4.35 7.69
C MET A 38 -17.36 3.26 7.25
N PHE A 39 -16.83 2.07 6.97
CA PHE A 39 -17.60 0.92 6.52
C PHE A 39 -17.86 -0.03 7.70
N GLY A 40 -19.08 -0.51 7.87
CA GLY A 40 -19.31 -1.36 9.02
C GLY A 40 -20.64 -2.07 9.07
N TYR A 41 -20.77 -2.94 10.08
CA TYR A 41 -22.00 -3.65 10.40
C TYR A 41 -22.24 -3.59 11.92
N PRO A 42 -23.42 -3.13 12.37
CA PRO A 42 -23.70 -2.95 13.80
C PRO A 42 -23.83 -4.29 14.53
N GLY A 43 -23.50 -4.26 15.83
CA GLY A 43 -23.68 -5.39 16.72
C GLY A 43 -23.52 -4.99 18.19
N GLY A 44 -23.89 -5.88 19.10
CA GLY A 44 -24.05 -5.58 20.52
C GLY A 44 -22.82 -4.98 21.22
N ALA A 45 -21.60 -5.35 20.80
CA ALA A 45 -20.37 -4.88 21.45
C ALA A 45 -19.90 -3.50 20.98
N VAL A 46 -20.53 -2.89 19.96
CA VAL A 46 -20.17 -1.58 19.42
C VAL A 46 -21.33 -0.57 19.45
N LEU A 47 -22.41 -0.90 20.11
CA LEU A 47 -23.57 0.00 20.22
C LEU A 47 -23.23 1.39 20.76
N PRO A 48 -22.35 1.55 21.77
CA PRO A 48 -22.00 2.90 22.23
C PRO A 48 -21.34 3.74 21.12
N ILE A 49 -20.47 3.15 20.29
CA ILE A 49 -19.85 3.85 19.16
C ILE A 49 -20.91 4.20 18.10
N TYR A 50 -21.87 3.29 17.83
CA TYR A 50 -22.98 3.58 16.91
C TYR A 50 -23.91 4.67 17.39
N ASP A 51 -24.12 4.79 18.71
CA ASP A 51 -24.89 5.88 19.29
C ASP A 51 -24.21 7.23 19.04
N GLU A 52 -22.91 7.32 19.20
CA GLU A 52 -22.14 8.53 18.86
C GLU A 52 -22.12 8.82 17.35
N ILE A 53 -22.04 7.80 16.49
CA ILE A 53 -22.15 7.98 15.03
C ILE A 53 -23.49 8.65 14.68
N PHE A 54 -24.56 8.25 15.32
CA PHE A 54 -25.90 8.78 15.07
C PHE A 54 -26.05 10.26 15.47
N GLN A 55 -25.22 10.75 16.39
CA GLN A 55 -25.28 12.11 16.93
C GLN A 55 -24.40 13.12 16.19
N GLN A 56 -23.76 12.73 15.09
CA GLN A 56 -22.82 13.59 14.34
C GLN A 56 -22.93 13.36 12.83
N ASP A 57 -22.49 14.34 12.02
CA ASP A 57 -22.54 14.31 10.55
C ASP A 57 -21.16 14.38 9.88
N ASP A 58 -20.06 14.36 10.67
CA ASP A 58 -18.70 14.53 10.12
C ASP A 58 -18.12 13.25 9.51
N VAL A 59 -18.50 12.07 10.06
CA VAL A 59 -18.07 10.75 9.58
C VAL A 59 -19.28 9.99 9.07
N GLU A 60 -19.36 9.77 7.77
CA GLU A 60 -20.44 9.00 7.17
C GLU A 60 -20.22 7.49 7.40
N HIS A 61 -21.24 6.84 7.95
CA HIS A 61 -21.24 5.38 8.10
C HIS A 61 -21.91 4.70 6.91
N ILE A 62 -21.14 3.87 6.20
CA ILE A 62 -21.64 3.07 5.08
C ILE A 62 -21.97 1.66 5.58
N LEU A 63 -23.27 1.39 5.69
CA LEU A 63 -23.77 0.09 6.13
C LEU A 63 -23.54 -0.98 5.06
N VAL A 64 -22.83 -2.04 5.42
CA VAL A 64 -22.65 -3.23 4.59
C VAL A 64 -23.61 -4.35 4.99
N ARG A 65 -23.59 -5.48 4.28
CA ARG A 65 -24.39 -6.67 4.61
C ARG A 65 -23.56 -7.83 5.16
N HIS A 66 -22.25 -7.68 5.18
CA HIS A 66 -21.29 -8.64 5.72
C HIS A 66 -19.98 -7.92 6.01
N GLU A 67 -19.31 -8.24 7.11
CA GLU A 67 -18.11 -7.53 7.58
C GLU A 67 -16.91 -7.71 6.62
N GLN A 68 -16.83 -8.83 5.91
CA GLN A 68 -15.86 -9.00 4.82
C GLN A 68 -16.09 -7.94 3.72
N GLY A 69 -17.35 -7.65 3.40
CA GLY A 69 -17.68 -6.57 2.47
C GLY A 69 -17.25 -5.19 2.96
N ALA A 70 -17.27 -4.94 4.29
CA ALA A 70 -16.78 -3.69 4.87
C ALA A 70 -15.26 -3.54 4.66
N THR A 71 -14.49 -4.59 4.91
CA THR A 71 -13.04 -4.56 4.73
C THR A 71 -12.66 -4.37 3.26
N HIS A 72 -13.28 -5.09 2.33
CA HIS A 72 -13.02 -4.89 0.89
C HIS A 72 -13.48 -3.52 0.37
N ALA A 73 -14.57 -2.95 0.92
CA ALA A 73 -14.99 -1.59 0.59
C ALA A 73 -13.95 -0.56 1.10
N ALA A 74 -13.44 -0.75 2.32
CA ALA A 74 -12.37 0.08 2.87
C ALA A 74 -11.05 -0.02 2.07
N GLU A 75 -10.71 -1.20 1.55
CA GLU A 75 -9.59 -1.37 0.61
C GLU A 75 -9.81 -0.60 -0.69
N GLY A 76 -10.98 -0.76 -1.31
CA GLY A 76 -11.34 -0.03 -2.52
C GLY A 76 -11.28 1.49 -2.32
N TYR A 77 -11.76 1.97 -1.16
CA TYR A 77 -11.66 3.37 -0.77
C TYR A 77 -10.20 3.83 -0.64
N ALA A 78 -9.37 3.05 0.06
CA ALA A 78 -7.96 3.39 0.24
C ALA A 78 -7.20 3.42 -1.10
N ARG A 79 -7.45 2.45 -1.99
CA ARG A 79 -6.83 2.39 -3.33
C ARG A 79 -7.24 3.56 -4.22
N SER A 80 -8.50 3.97 -4.19
CA SER A 80 -9.03 5.03 -5.07
C SER A 80 -8.74 6.44 -4.57
N THR A 81 -8.62 6.64 -3.25
CA THR A 81 -8.45 7.96 -2.64
C THR A 81 -7.06 8.24 -2.11
N GLY A 82 -6.25 7.21 -1.86
CA GLY A 82 -4.99 7.31 -1.12
C GLY A 82 -5.14 7.56 0.38
N LYS A 83 -6.38 7.57 0.90
CA LYS A 83 -6.68 7.74 2.33
C LYS A 83 -6.72 6.38 3.04
N CYS A 84 -6.55 6.37 4.37
CA CYS A 84 -6.70 5.15 5.15
C CYS A 84 -8.16 4.68 5.17
N GLY A 85 -8.42 3.42 4.87
CA GLY A 85 -9.75 2.82 5.03
C GLY A 85 -10.09 2.59 6.49
N VAL A 86 -11.36 2.79 6.87
CA VAL A 86 -11.83 2.58 8.25
C VAL A 86 -12.99 1.61 8.28
N VAL A 87 -12.90 0.63 9.19
CA VAL A 87 -13.91 -0.41 9.37
C VAL A 87 -14.35 -0.46 10.83
N LEU A 88 -15.66 -0.63 11.06
CA LEU A 88 -16.23 -0.85 12.40
C LEU A 88 -17.07 -2.12 12.40
N VAL A 89 -16.71 -3.09 13.24
CA VAL A 89 -17.41 -4.36 13.39
C VAL A 89 -17.56 -4.77 14.84
N THR A 90 -18.54 -5.62 15.13
CA THR A 90 -18.77 -6.13 16.49
C THR A 90 -17.77 -7.23 16.86
N SER A 91 -17.87 -7.70 18.12
CA SER A 91 -17.07 -8.83 18.64
C SER A 91 -17.38 -10.16 17.95
N GLY A 92 -16.59 -11.17 18.24
CA GLY A 92 -16.81 -12.56 17.82
C GLY A 92 -16.99 -12.68 16.30
N PRO A 93 -18.21 -13.05 15.84
CA PRO A 93 -18.46 -13.26 14.42
C PRO A 93 -18.19 -12.02 13.56
N GLY A 94 -18.40 -10.81 14.07
CA GLY A 94 -18.07 -9.57 13.35
C GLY A 94 -16.58 -9.43 13.09
N ALA A 95 -15.77 -9.59 14.12
CA ALA A 95 -14.31 -9.55 14.01
C ALA A 95 -13.74 -10.68 13.12
N THR A 96 -14.25 -11.90 13.28
CA THR A 96 -13.77 -13.05 12.48
C THR A 96 -14.18 -12.96 11.01
N ASN A 97 -15.33 -12.39 10.68
CA ASN A 97 -15.74 -12.13 9.30
C ASN A 97 -14.86 -11.09 8.58
N ALA A 98 -14.21 -10.19 9.31
CA ALA A 98 -13.31 -9.19 8.74
C ALA A 98 -11.93 -9.75 8.31
N VAL A 99 -11.56 -10.95 8.79
CA VAL A 99 -10.20 -11.50 8.65
C VAL A 99 -9.76 -11.66 7.19
N THR A 100 -10.65 -12.06 6.28
CA THR A 100 -10.32 -12.22 4.86
C THR A 100 -9.81 -10.90 4.26
N GLY A 101 -10.55 -9.80 4.43
CA GLY A 101 -10.12 -8.52 3.87
C GLY A 101 -8.93 -7.92 4.63
N LEU A 102 -8.79 -8.16 5.95
CA LEU A 102 -7.57 -7.79 6.67
C LEU A 102 -6.33 -8.51 6.08
N THR A 103 -6.47 -9.79 5.75
CA THR A 103 -5.38 -10.56 5.13
C THR A 103 -5.04 -10.03 3.75
N ASP A 104 -6.04 -9.70 2.95
CA ASP A 104 -5.89 -9.12 1.62
C ASP A 104 -5.19 -7.75 1.69
N ALA A 105 -5.66 -6.85 2.56
CA ALA A 105 -5.04 -5.55 2.80
C ALA A 105 -3.56 -5.67 3.25
N LEU A 106 -3.22 -6.68 4.08
CA LEU A 106 -1.84 -6.92 4.47
C LEU A 106 -0.98 -7.37 3.28
N MET A 107 -1.49 -8.30 2.46
CA MET A 107 -0.77 -8.82 1.30
C MET A 107 -0.53 -7.73 0.26
N ASP A 108 -1.51 -6.89 0.01
CA ASP A 108 -1.48 -5.84 -1.00
C ASP A 108 -0.94 -4.49 -0.49
N SER A 109 -0.57 -4.44 0.80
CA SER A 109 0.00 -3.23 1.42
C SER A 109 -0.98 -2.05 1.38
N ILE A 110 -2.22 -2.27 1.79
CA ILE A 110 -3.29 -1.28 1.81
C ILE A 110 -3.51 -0.76 3.24
N PRO A 111 -3.47 0.56 3.48
CA PRO A 111 -3.67 1.12 4.79
C PRO A 111 -5.12 0.99 5.24
N MET A 112 -5.34 0.37 6.40
CA MET A 112 -6.68 0.19 6.99
C MET A 112 -6.61 0.21 8.51
N VAL A 113 -7.58 0.86 9.15
CA VAL A 113 -7.84 0.74 10.59
C VAL A 113 -9.17 0.04 10.79
N CYS A 114 -9.12 -1.15 11.38
CA CYS A 114 -10.32 -1.93 11.72
C CYS A 114 -10.58 -1.83 13.22
N ILE A 115 -11.67 -1.20 13.58
CA ILE A 115 -12.16 -1.08 14.95
C ILE A 115 -13.09 -2.25 15.22
N THR A 116 -12.76 -3.05 16.22
CA THR A 116 -13.60 -4.18 16.65
C THR A 116 -14.15 -3.92 18.06
N GLY A 117 -15.40 -4.28 18.27
CA GLY A 117 -15.90 -4.38 19.64
C GLY A 117 -15.41 -5.65 20.33
N GLN A 118 -15.32 -5.61 21.64
CA GLN A 118 -15.02 -6.76 22.49
C GLN A 118 -15.99 -6.86 23.64
N VAL A 119 -16.12 -8.04 24.23
CA VAL A 119 -16.85 -8.22 25.50
C VAL A 119 -16.20 -7.35 26.60
N PRO A 120 -16.96 -6.96 27.65
CA PRO A 120 -16.38 -6.21 28.76
C PRO A 120 -15.11 -6.83 29.31
N THR A 121 -14.15 -6.00 29.74
CA THR A 121 -12.81 -6.42 30.16
C THR A 121 -12.81 -7.55 31.19
N HIS A 122 -13.75 -7.54 32.14
CA HIS A 122 -13.89 -8.56 33.20
C HIS A 122 -14.46 -9.90 32.70
N LEU A 123 -15.00 -9.94 31.47
CA LEU A 123 -15.52 -11.16 30.86
C LEU A 123 -14.56 -11.82 29.88
N ILE A 124 -13.50 -11.15 29.48
CA ILE A 124 -12.49 -11.69 28.56
C ILE A 124 -11.86 -12.95 29.16
N GLY A 125 -11.89 -14.04 28.40
CA GLY A 125 -11.39 -15.34 28.81
C GLY A 125 -12.39 -16.18 29.61
N ASN A 126 -13.68 -15.81 29.63
CA ASN A 126 -14.73 -16.51 30.35
C ASN A 126 -15.80 -17.12 29.42
N ASP A 127 -15.48 -17.31 28.14
CA ASP A 127 -16.40 -17.83 27.11
C ASP A 127 -17.73 -17.02 27.04
N ALA A 128 -17.61 -15.71 27.13
CA ALA A 128 -18.76 -14.81 27.09
C ALA A 128 -19.43 -14.81 25.70
N PHE A 129 -20.70 -14.40 25.65
CA PHE A 129 -21.47 -14.39 24.40
C PHE A 129 -20.78 -13.55 23.32
N GLN A 130 -20.49 -14.19 22.17
CA GLN A 130 -19.76 -13.61 21.04
C GLN A 130 -18.35 -13.10 21.41
N GLU A 131 -17.70 -13.72 22.38
CA GLU A 131 -16.28 -13.49 22.64
C GLU A 131 -15.41 -14.21 21.58
N CYS A 132 -14.31 -13.59 21.19
CA CYS A 132 -13.21 -14.29 20.54
C CYS A 132 -11.88 -13.58 20.85
N ASP A 133 -10.78 -14.32 20.74
CA ASP A 133 -9.43 -13.75 20.80
C ASP A 133 -9.11 -13.02 19.49
N THR A 134 -9.69 -11.82 19.33
CA THR A 134 -9.50 -10.97 18.14
C THR A 134 -8.02 -10.70 17.89
N VAL A 135 -7.25 -10.38 18.93
CA VAL A 135 -5.82 -10.11 18.82
C VAL A 135 -5.05 -11.36 18.35
N GLY A 136 -5.36 -12.53 18.91
CA GLY A 136 -4.71 -13.79 18.49
C GLY A 136 -5.01 -14.16 17.04
N ILE A 137 -6.30 -14.04 16.63
CA ILE A 137 -6.75 -14.35 15.27
C ILE A 137 -6.17 -13.38 14.24
N THR A 138 -6.13 -12.09 14.55
CA THR A 138 -5.71 -11.05 13.60
C THR A 138 -4.19 -10.83 13.57
N ARG A 139 -3.43 -11.34 14.53
CA ARG A 139 -1.97 -11.15 14.60
C ARG A 139 -1.23 -11.53 13.31
N PRO A 140 -1.48 -12.68 12.65
CA PRO A 140 -0.80 -13.03 11.40
C PRO A 140 -1.35 -12.27 10.19
N CYS A 141 -2.52 -11.64 10.30
CA CYS A 141 -3.24 -10.99 9.19
C CYS A 141 -3.15 -9.46 9.24
N THR A 142 -2.43 -8.90 10.22
CA THR A 142 -2.35 -7.44 10.41
C THR A 142 -0.93 -7.00 10.63
N LYS A 143 -0.69 -5.73 10.36
CA LYS A 143 0.58 -5.08 10.64
C LYS A 143 0.79 -4.87 12.14
N HIS A 144 -0.30 -4.55 12.85
CA HIS A 144 -0.35 -4.46 14.31
C HIS A 144 -1.78 -4.63 14.80
N ASN A 145 -1.93 -4.97 16.09
CA ASN A 145 -3.23 -5.01 16.76
C ASN A 145 -3.11 -4.57 18.22
N TYR A 146 -4.17 -3.94 18.72
CA TYR A 146 -4.29 -3.44 20.08
C TYR A 146 -5.53 -4.04 20.74
N LEU A 147 -5.42 -4.44 22.02
CA LEU A 147 -6.54 -4.61 22.91
C LEU A 147 -6.54 -3.45 23.91
N VAL A 148 -7.53 -2.58 23.85
CA VAL A 148 -7.64 -1.41 24.72
C VAL A 148 -8.16 -1.81 26.10
N LYS A 149 -7.37 -1.57 27.14
CA LYS A 149 -7.75 -1.95 28.52
C LYS A 149 -8.07 -0.75 29.41
N ASP A 150 -7.69 0.45 29.00
CA ASP A 150 -7.91 1.69 29.73
C ASP A 150 -8.38 2.77 28.74
N VAL A 151 -9.47 3.44 29.05
CA VAL A 151 -10.02 4.54 28.25
C VAL A 151 -9.03 5.69 28.07
N ASN A 152 -8.14 5.93 29.05
CA ASN A 152 -7.12 6.97 28.97
C ASN A 152 -6.03 6.67 27.94
N ASP A 153 -5.86 5.42 27.52
CA ASP A 153 -4.95 5.03 26.42
C ASP A 153 -5.60 5.11 25.04
N LEU A 154 -6.95 5.18 24.98
CA LEU A 154 -7.69 5.00 23.74
C LEU A 154 -7.35 6.07 22.67
N ALA A 155 -7.29 7.34 23.05
CA ALA A 155 -6.92 8.42 22.13
C ALA A 155 -5.55 8.19 21.50
N ARG A 156 -4.54 7.91 22.32
CA ARG A 156 -3.18 7.58 21.85
C ARG A 156 -3.17 6.37 20.93
N ILE A 157 -3.84 5.28 21.32
CA ILE A 157 -3.90 4.04 20.53
C ILE A 157 -4.55 4.28 19.16
N MET A 158 -5.64 5.03 19.10
CA MET A 158 -6.30 5.36 17.83
C MET A 158 -5.35 6.11 16.90
N HIS A 159 -4.66 7.14 17.37
CA HIS A 159 -3.71 7.88 16.55
C HIS A 159 -2.49 7.02 16.14
N GLU A 160 -1.95 6.21 17.05
CA GLU A 160 -0.88 5.25 16.74
C GLU A 160 -1.32 4.23 15.69
N ALA A 161 -2.57 3.76 15.71
CA ALA A 161 -3.11 2.82 14.74
C ALA A 161 -3.08 3.40 13.32
N PHE A 162 -3.49 4.64 13.13
CA PHE A 162 -3.39 5.33 11.84
C PHE A 162 -1.93 5.53 11.41
N TYR A 163 -1.06 5.95 12.33
CA TYR A 163 0.37 6.08 12.04
C TYR A 163 0.97 4.74 11.55
N VAL A 164 0.73 3.67 12.29
CA VAL A 164 1.25 2.34 11.90
C VAL A 164 0.65 1.87 10.59
N ALA A 165 -0.65 2.10 10.35
CA ALA A 165 -1.31 1.68 9.11
C ALA A 165 -0.75 2.37 7.87
N THR A 166 -0.39 3.64 7.96
CA THR A 166 -0.04 4.49 6.80
C THR A 166 1.46 4.68 6.58
N HIS A 167 2.31 4.52 7.59
CA HIS A 167 3.76 4.77 7.47
C HIS A 167 4.56 3.50 7.15
N GLY A 168 5.69 3.67 6.46
CA GLY A 168 6.48 2.57 5.94
C GLY A 168 5.69 1.77 4.91
N ARG A 169 5.78 0.44 4.93
CA ARG A 169 4.89 -0.40 4.12
C ARG A 169 3.47 -0.31 4.70
N PRO A 170 2.47 0.22 3.97
CA PRO A 170 1.11 0.30 4.48
C PRO A 170 0.51 -1.07 4.81
N GLY A 171 -0.51 -1.10 5.66
CA GLY A 171 -1.19 -2.33 5.99
C GLY A 171 -2.25 -2.15 7.08
N PRO A 172 -3.07 -3.18 7.35
CA PRO A 172 -4.16 -3.10 8.30
C PRO A 172 -3.68 -3.13 9.75
N VAL A 173 -4.37 -2.36 10.59
CA VAL A 173 -4.21 -2.35 12.05
C VAL A 173 -5.57 -2.57 12.68
N VAL A 174 -5.64 -3.43 13.70
CA VAL A 174 -6.86 -3.69 14.46
C VAL A 174 -6.79 -2.99 15.83
N VAL A 175 -7.89 -2.34 16.19
CA VAL A 175 -8.10 -1.77 17.53
C VAL A 175 -9.33 -2.44 18.14
N ASP A 176 -9.10 -3.36 19.08
CA ASP A 176 -10.12 -4.13 19.75
C ASP A 176 -10.53 -3.42 21.06
N ILE A 177 -11.80 -2.95 21.15
CA ILE A 177 -12.27 -2.05 22.20
C ILE A 177 -13.37 -2.71 23.02
N PRO A 178 -13.08 -3.13 24.27
CA PRO A 178 -14.07 -3.68 25.17
C PRO A 178 -15.23 -2.71 25.43
N LYS A 179 -16.45 -3.27 25.57
CA LYS A 179 -17.67 -2.49 25.70
C LYS A 179 -17.70 -1.57 26.92
N ASP A 180 -17.11 -2.00 28.03
CA ASP A 180 -16.98 -1.18 29.24
C ASP A 180 -16.02 0.00 29.04
N VAL A 181 -14.97 -0.16 28.23
CA VAL A 181 -14.05 0.93 27.84
C VAL A 181 -14.78 1.97 26.98
N GLN A 182 -15.72 1.54 26.10
CA GLN A 182 -16.51 2.46 25.29
C GLN A 182 -17.44 3.36 26.14
N PHE A 183 -17.93 2.84 27.26
CA PHE A 183 -18.76 3.61 28.22
C PHE A 183 -17.94 4.43 29.23
N ALA A 184 -16.71 4.01 29.52
CA ALA A 184 -15.88 4.69 30.51
C ALA A 184 -15.52 6.10 30.05
N THR A 185 -15.41 7.05 30.99
CA THR A 185 -14.98 8.41 30.71
C THR A 185 -13.50 8.56 30.94
N GLY A 186 -12.79 9.13 29.97
CA GLY A 186 -11.37 9.40 29.99
C GLY A 186 -11.00 10.77 29.43
N ALA A 187 -9.75 11.16 29.61
CA ALA A 187 -9.23 12.41 29.09
C ALA A 187 -8.85 12.28 27.60
N TYR A 188 -9.41 13.15 26.75
CA TYR A 188 -8.97 13.27 25.36
C TYR A 188 -7.95 14.38 25.22
N THR A 189 -6.81 14.05 24.62
CA THR A 189 -5.83 15.03 24.16
C THR A 189 -5.34 14.59 22.79
N LYS A 190 -5.46 15.47 21.79
CA LYS A 190 -4.89 15.21 20.47
C LYS A 190 -3.36 15.21 20.58
N PRO A 191 -2.67 14.14 20.17
CA PRO A 191 -1.21 14.13 20.19
C PRO A 191 -0.63 15.14 19.19
N ASP A 192 0.29 15.99 19.61
CA ASP A 192 0.99 16.94 18.72
C ASP A 192 1.89 16.21 17.71
N ASN A 193 2.53 15.13 18.17
CA ASN A 193 3.35 14.24 17.33
C ASN A 193 2.96 12.79 17.59
N ILE A 194 2.67 12.06 16.53
CA ILE A 194 2.35 10.64 16.60
C ILE A 194 3.63 9.87 16.28
N GLU A 195 4.21 9.25 17.30
CA GLU A 195 5.37 8.37 17.16
C GLU A 195 5.09 7.03 17.85
N HIS A 196 5.28 5.94 17.09
CA HIS A 196 5.29 4.62 17.72
C HIS A 196 6.67 4.33 18.30
N LYS A 197 6.72 3.80 19.53
CA LYS A 197 8.00 3.58 20.27
C LYS A 197 9.03 2.77 19.51
N THR A 198 8.59 1.72 18.81
CA THR A 198 9.48 0.75 18.15
C THR A 198 9.36 0.75 16.62
N TYR A 199 8.32 1.37 16.05
CA TYR A 199 8.10 1.39 14.61
C TYR A 199 8.56 2.71 14.02
N LYS A 200 9.77 2.69 13.43
CA LYS A 200 10.40 3.85 12.77
C LYS A 200 10.89 3.44 11.38
N PRO A 201 10.03 3.49 10.36
CA PRO A 201 10.41 3.12 9.00
C PRO A 201 11.49 4.05 8.47
N ARG A 202 12.42 3.48 7.68
CA ARG A 202 13.42 4.27 6.96
C ARG A 202 12.77 4.92 5.76
N ILE A 203 13.01 6.21 5.58
CA ILE A 203 12.56 6.99 4.42
C ILE A 203 13.69 7.15 3.42
N GLU A 204 14.89 7.53 3.89
CA GLU A 204 16.05 7.72 3.03
C GLU A 204 16.79 6.40 2.79
N GLY A 205 17.20 6.19 1.55
CA GLY A 205 18.11 5.11 1.18
C GLY A 205 19.53 5.36 1.67
N ASP A 206 20.30 4.29 1.90
CA ASP A 206 21.72 4.39 2.19
C ASP A 206 22.46 5.05 1.03
N ALA A 207 23.19 6.13 1.29
CA ALA A 207 23.84 6.93 0.25
C ALA A 207 24.87 6.13 -0.56
N ALA A 208 25.64 5.25 0.09
CA ALA A 208 26.63 4.44 -0.60
C ALA A 208 25.97 3.38 -1.51
N ALA A 209 24.86 2.80 -1.08
CA ALA A 209 24.09 1.87 -1.89
C ALA A 209 23.42 2.56 -3.10
N VAL A 210 22.91 3.78 -2.91
CA VAL A 210 22.36 4.61 -4.01
C VAL A 210 23.44 4.93 -5.04
N GLU A 211 24.62 5.38 -4.60
CA GLU A 211 25.76 5.66 -5.48
C GLU A 211 26.19 4.42 -6.27
N ALA A 212 26.29 3.26 -5.60
CA ALA A 212 26.64 1.99 -6.26
C ALA A 212 25.56 1.57 -7.29
N ALA A 213 24.28 1.79 -6.96
CA ALA A 213 23.19 1.50 -7.89
C ALA A 213 23.27 2.38 -9.15
N VAL A 214 23.50 3.68 -8.98
CA VAL A 214 23.65 4.62 -10.10
C VAL A 214 24.88 4.27 -10.96
N GLU A 215 25.99 3.88 -10.35
CA GLU A 215 27.18 3.44 -11.08
C GLU A 215 26.89 2.21 -11.94
N VAL A 216 26.20 1.19 -11.40
CA VAL A 216 25.77 0.01 -12.16
C VAL A 216 24.82 0.40 -13.29
N MET A 217 23.88 1.33 -13.04
CA MET A 217 22.96 1.81 -14.08
C MET A 217 23.71 2.51 -15.22
N MET A 218 24.66 3.39 -14.94
CA MET A 218 25.42 4.13 -15.96
C MET A 218 26.21 3.20 -16.90
N ASN A 219 26.63 2.03 -16.43
CA ASN A 219 27.38 1.04 -17.19
C ASN A 219 26.49 -0.06 -17.81
N ALA A 220 25.16 0.02 -17.63
CA ALA A 220 24.24 -1.02 -18.06
C ALA A 220 24.05 -1.01 -19.59
N LYS A 221 24.19 -2.19 -20.22
CA LYS A 221 23.93 -2.38 -21.64
C LYS A 221 22.52 -2.88 -21.93
N ARG A 222 21.96 -3.69 -21.04
CA ARG A 222 20.60 -4.24 -21.14
C ARG A 222 19.84 -4.04 -19.84
N PRO A 223 19.56 -2.77 -19.47
CA PRO A 223 18.81 -2.46 -18.26
C PRO A 223 17.32 -2.67 -18.44
N VAL A 224 16.62 -2.89 -17.31
CA VAL A 224 15.14 -2.83 -17.24
C VAL A 224 14.71 -2.29 -15.88
N PHE A 225 13.76 -1.37 -15.88
CA PHE A 225 13.01 -1.00 -14.68
C PHE A 225 11.89 -1.99 -14.43
N TYR A 226 11.79 -2.44 -13.20
CA TYR A 226 10.75 -3.32 -12.71
C TYR A 226 10.03 -2.66 -11.55
N THR A 227 8.79 -2.22 -11.73
CA THR A 227 8.07 -1.40 -10.75
C THR A 227 6.89 -2.14 -10.13
N GLY A 228 6.62 -1.84 -8.88
CA GLY A 228 5.52 -2.41 -8.13
C GLY A 228 4.64 -1.38 -7.43
N GLY A 229 3.72 -1.87 -6.60
CA GLY A 229 2.77 -1.06 -5.84
C GLY A 229 3.41 -0.04 -4.89
N GLY A 230 4.69 -0.22 -4.54
CA GLY A 230 5.42 0.75 -3.73
C GLY A 230 5.47 2.15 -4.35
N ILE A 231 5.49 2.26 -5.68
CA ILE A 231 5.41 3.56 -6.37
C ILE A 231 4.07 4.25 -6.08
N ILE A 232 2.97 3.51 -6.19
CA ILE A 232 1.61 4.02 -5.92
C ILE A 232 1.49 4.44 -4.45
N ASN A 233 1.95 3.59 -3.53
CA ASN A 233 1.89 3.83 -2.09
C ASN A 233 2.77 5.01 -1.63
N SER A 234 3.84 5.33 -2.36
CA SER A 234 4.68 6.52 -2.10
C SER A 234 4.06 7.82 -2.64
N GLY A 235 2.94 7.73 -3.35
CA GLY A 235 2.12 8.86 -3.78
C GLY A 235 2.43 9.39 -5.19
N PRO A 236 1.66 10.40 -5.66
CA PRO A 236 1.73 10.89 -7.04
C PRO A 236 3.10 11.44 -7.44
N GLU A 237 3.85 12.02 -6.49
CA GLU A 237 5.19 12.54 -6.76
C GLU A 237 6.18 11.42 -7.10
N ALA A 238 6.04 10.25 -6.49
CA ALA A 238 6.85 9.08 -6.85
C ALA A 238 6.65 8.66 -8.31
N SER A 239 5.41 8.75 -8.82
CA SER A 239 5.12 8.51 -10.25
C SER A 239 5.75 9.58 -11.17
N ASN A 240 5.85 10.84 -10.72
CA ASN A 240 6.56 11.90 -11.46
C ASN A 240 8.07 11.63 -11.52
N LEU A 241 8.67 11.29 -10.38
CA LEU A 241 10.08 10.92 -10.28
C LEU A 241 10.40 9.67 -11.12
N LEU A 242 9.52 8.67 -11.13
CA LEU A 242 9.67 7.50 -11.99
C LEU A 242 9.71 7.88 -13.46
N ARG A 243 8.77 8.72 -13.92
CA ARG A 243 8.76 9.22 -15.31
C ARG A 243 10.03 9.99 -15.66
N GLN A 244 10.52 10.83 -14.74
CA GLN A 244 11.77 11.55 -14.91
C GLN A 244 12.94 10.58 -15.05
N LEU A 245 13.10 9.64 -14.12
CA LEU A 245 14.20 8.68 -14.12
C LEU A 245 14.21 7.80 -15.37
N VAL A 246 13.04 7.26 -15.77
CA VAL A 246 12.90 6.41 -16.96
C VAL A 246 13.22 7.18 -18.24
N ARG A 247 12.71 8.41 -18.38
CA ARG A 247 12.99 9.25 -19.57
C ARG A 247 14.44 9.69 -19.64
N MET A 248 15.04 10.06 -18.51
CA MET A 248 16.43 10.49 -18.41
C MET A 248 17.41 9.38 -18.80
N THR A 249 17.12 8.14 -18.44
CA THR A 249 17.96 6.98 -18.75
C THR A 249 17.65 6.36 -20.11
N GLY A 250 16.45 6.54 -20.65
CA GLY A 250 16.00 5.90 -21.89
C GLY A 250 15.72 4.39 -21.74
N TYR A 251 15.70 3.86 -20.53
CA TYR A 251 15.57 2.43 -20.27
C TYR A 251 14.12 1.94 -20.44
N PRO A 252 13.92 0.67 -20.84
CA PRO A 252 12.62 0.03 -20.84
C PRO A 252 12.08 -0.16 -19.42
N ILE A 253 10.76 -0.15 -19.28
CA ILE A 253 10.06 -0.31 -18.01
C ILE A 253 8.93 -1.32 -18.13
N THR A 254 8.78 -2.14 -17.10
CA THR A 254 7.67 -3.07 -16.88
C THR A 254 7.15 -2.97 -15.45
N SER A 255 5.92 -3.41 -15.20
CA SER A 255 5.28 -3.34 -13.88
C SER A 255 4.65 -4.66 -13.46
N THR A 256 4.52 -4.82 -12.14
CA THR A 256 3.56 -5.77 -11.57
C THR A 256 2.13 -5.25 -11.74
N LEU A 257 1.13 -6.10 -11.48
CA LEU A 257 -0.27 -5.72 -11.38
C LEU A 257 -0.47 -4.51 -10.46
N MET A 258 0.11 -4.55 -9.25
CA MET A 258 -0.02 -3.47 -8.25
C MET A 258 0.73 -2.18 -8.64
N GLY A 259 1.64 -2.24 -9.60
CA GLY A 259 2.36 -1.08 -10.13
C GLY A 259 1.71 -0.45 -11.35
N LEU A 260 0.61 -1.00 -11.86
CA LEU A 260 -0.12 -0.42 -12.99
C LEU A 260 -0.63 0.99 -12.65
N GLY A 261 -0.53 1.91 -13.62
CA GLY A 261 -0.86 3.32 -13.42
C GLY A 261 0.30 4.20 -12.94
N ALA A 262 1.38 3.63 -12.38
CA ALA A 262 2.55 4.39 -11.97
C ALA A 262 3.30 5.02 -13.15
N TYR A 263 3.31 4.36 -14.30
CA TYR A 263 3.94 4.83 -15.55
C TYR A 263 2.93 4.79 -16.71
N PRO A 264 2.96 5.77 -17.65
CA PRO A 264 2.00 5.82 -18.74
C PRO A 264 2.14 4.61 -19.70
N ALA A 265 1.06 3.86 -19.88
CA ALA A 265 1.03 2.72 -20.79
C ALA A 265 1.15 3.12 -22.29
N SER A 266 0.87 4.38 -22.62
CA SER A 266 1.04 4.95 -23.97
C SER A 266 2.49 5.31 -24.32
N ASP A 267 3.41 5.32 -23.33
CA ASP A 267 4.81 5.63 -23.58
C ASP A 267 5.51 4.43 -24.22
N ARG A 268 6.35 4.69 -25.23
CA ARG A 268 7.07 3.65 -25.97
C ARG A 268 8.05 2.84 -25.09
N GLN A 269 8.52 3.40 -23.96
CA GLN A 269 9.40 2.70 -23.02
C GLN A 269 8.65 1.66 -22.19
N TRP A 270 7.32 1.73 -22.15
CA TRP A 270 6.48 0.75 -21.49
C TRP A 270 6.42 -0.57 -22.25
N LEU A 271 6.78 -1.67 -21.58
CA LEU A 271 6.78 -3.02 -22.16
C LEU A 271 5.48 -3.82 -21.87
N GLY A 272 4.58 -3.25 -21.13
CA GLY A 272 3.45 -3.99 -20.57
C GLY A 272 3.76 -4.56 -19.18
N MET A 273 2.81 -5.33 -18.64
CA MET A 273 2.99 -6.08 -17.40
C MET A 273 3.88 -7.30 -17.65
N LEU A 274 4.57 -7.77 -16.61
CA LEU A 274 5.41 -8.98 -16.67
C LEU A 274 4.78 -10.13 -15.87
N GLY A 275 5.40 -11.29 -15.97
CA GLY A 275 5.04 -12.50 -15.23
C GLY A 275 4.03 -13.37 -15.97
N MET A 276 3.27 -14.18 -15.22
CA MET A 276 2.33 -15.16 -15.78
C MET A 276 1.28 -14.53 -16.71
N HIS A 277 0.88 -13.28 -16.42
CA HIS A 277 -0.10 -12.51 -17.19
C HIS A 277 0.54 -11.34 -17.95
N GLY A 278 1.84 -11.45 -18.23
CA GLY A 278 2.62 -10.41 -18.89
C GLY A 278 2.72 -10.56 -20.39
N THR A 279 3.18 -9.48 -21.03
CA THR A 279 3.50 -9.48 -22.44
C THR A 279 4.76 -10.30 -22.72
N TYR A 280 4.90 -10.79 -23.95
CA TYR A 280 6.08 -11.56 -24.36
C TYR A 280 7.37 -10.74 -24.25
N GLU A 281 7.35 -9.50 -24.75
CA GLU A 281 8.49 -8.58 -24.69
C GLU A 281 8.90 -8.21 -23.27
N ALA A 282 7.94 -8.01 -22.34
CA ALA A 282 8.26 -7.74 -20.94
C ALA A 282 8.95 -8.93 -20.27
N ASN A 283 8.44 -10.15 -20.51
CA ASN A 283 9.01 -11.37 -19.97
C ASN A 283 10.40 -11.66 -20.54
N MET A 284 10.60 -11.45 -21.86
CA MET A 284 11.90 -11.63 -22.49
C MET A 284 12.91 -10.59 -22.03
N ALA A 285 12.49 -9.32 -21.91
CA ALA A 285 13.36 -8.27 -21.39
C ALA A 285 13.75 -8.53 -19.93
N MET A 286 12.86 -9.03 -19.11
CA MET A 286 13.15 -9.43 -17.72
C MET A 286 14.13 -10.60 -17.66
N HIS A 287 14.02 -11.58 -18.56
CA HIS A 287 14.89 -12.75 -18.60
C HIS A 287 16.30 -12.39 -19.04
N ASP A 288 16.44 -11.57 -20.10
CA ASP A 288 17.69 -11.29 -20.80
C ASP A 288 18.41 -10.02 -20.31
N CYS A 289 17.79 -9.24 -19.40
CA CYS A 289 18.44 -8.06 -18.84
C CYS A 289 19.73 -8.42 -18.07
N GLU A 290 20.70 -7.50 -18.07
CA GLU A 290 21.90 -7.62 -17.24
C GLU A 290 21.83 -6.75 -15.99
N VAL A 291 20.96 -5.72 -15.98
CA VAL A 291 20.67 -4.87 -14.81
C VAL A 291 19.16 -4.73 -14.64
N MET A 292 18.69 -5.18 -13.52
CA MET A 292 17.28 -5.06 -13.11
C MET A 292 17.15 -4.04 -11.99
N ILE A 293 16.40 -2.97 -12.23
CA ILE A 293 16.15 -1.92 -11.24
C ILE A 293 14.74 -2.14 -10.68
N CYS A 294 14.63 -2.84 -9.56
CA CYS A 294 13.37 -3.17 -8.90
C CYS A 294 12.99 -2.04 -7.94
N LEU A 295 11.87 -1.37 -8.19
CA LEU A 295 11.38 -0.22 -7.45
C LEU A 295 10.01 -0.53 -6.82
N GLY A 296 9.99 -0.81 -5.52
CA GLY A 296 8.76 -1.06 -4.76
C GLY A 296 7.99 -2.31 -5.19
N ALA A 297 8.69 -3.37 -5.62
CA ALA A 297 8.12 -4.67 -5.97
C ALA A 297 8.78 -5.78 -5.14
N ARG A 298 8.00 -6.83 -4.78
CA ARG A 298 8.42 -7.85 -3.80
C ARG A 298 8.95 -9.14 -4.41
N PHE A 299 9.09 -9.24 -5.71
CA PHE A 299 9.41 -10.49 -6.42
C PHE A 299 8.41 -11.61 -6.11
N ASP A 300 7.13 -11.32 -6.34
CA ASP A 300 6.01 -12.24 -6.14
C ASP A 300 6.12 -13.48 -7.03
N ASP A 301 5.57 -14.62 -6.58
CA ASP A 301 5.62 -15.89 -7.32
C ASP A 301 4.92 -15.84 -8.68
N ARG A 302 3.90 -14.97 -8.84
CA ARG A 302 3.21 -14.74 -10.12
C ARG A 302 4.12 -14.08 -11.17
N ILE A 303 5.19 -13.45 -10.71
CA ILE A 303 6.21 -12.80 -11.56
C ILE A 303 7.42 -13.71 -11.73
N THR A 304 7.95 -14.25 -10.64
CA THR A 304 9.24 -14.97 -10.65
C THR A 304 9.16 -16.37 -11.23
N GLY A 305 8.03 -17.05 -11.06
CA GLY A 305 7.93 -18.47 -11.39
C GLY A 305 9.02 -19.26 -10.64
N ARG A 306 9.88 -19.97 -11.38
CA ARG A 306 11.05 -20.65 -10.81
C ARG A 306 12.10 -19.64 -10.34
N THR A 307 12.28 -19.52 -9.05
CA THR A 307 13.18 -18.54 -8.42
C THR A 307 14.66 -18.76 -8.76
N ASP A 308 15.07 -20.01 -8.99
CA ASP A 308 16.43 -20.39 -9.40
C ASP A 308 16.76 -20.04 -10.87
N ALA A 309 15.72 -19.81 -11.67
CA ALA A 309 15.85 -19.45 -13.09
C ALA A 309 15.39 -18.01 -13.40
N PHE A 310 14.96 -17.25 -12.39
CA PHE A 310 14.52 -15.88 -12.58
C PHE A 310 15.66 -14.93 -12.87
N SER A 311 15.74 -14.44 -14.13
CA SER A 311 16.75 -13.46 -14.58
C SER A 311 18.16 -13.78 -14.05
N PRO A 312 18.74 -14.96 -14.35
CA PRO A 312 19.93 -15.46 -13.68
C PRO A 312 21.19 -14.64 -13.97
N GLY A 313 21.22 -13.93 -15.10
CA GLY A 313 22.35 -13.12 -15.55
C GLY A 313 22.35 -11.67 -15.07
N SER A 314 21.31 -11.23 -14.32
CA SER A 314 21.17 -9.82 -13.98
C SER A 314 21.76 -9.45 -12.63
N ILE A 315 22.37 -8.27 -12.56
CA ILE A 315 22.61 -7.52 -11.32
C ILE A 315 21.28 -6.91 -10.90
N LYS A 316 20.82 -7.22 -9.69
CA LYS A 316 19.54 -6.78 -9.17
C LYS A 316 19.73 -5.68 -8.14
N ILE A 317 19.22 -4.49 -8.45
CA ILE A 317 19.05 -3.36 -7.53
C ILE A 317 17.63 -3.47 -6.98
N HIS A 318 17.45 -3.45 -5.67
CA HIS A 318 16.12 -3.59 -5.05
C HIS A 318 15.86 -2.48 -4.03
N VAL A 319 14.93 -1.61 -4.36
CA VAL A 319 14.44 -0.54 -3.48
C VAL A 319 13.12 -0.97 -2.87
N ASP A 320 13.06 -1.07 -1.56
CA ASP A 320 11.83 -1.39 -0.81
C ASP A 320 11.85 -0.72 0.56
N VAL A 321 10.70 -0.22 1.02
CA VAL A 321 10.54 0.40 2.34
C VAL A 321 10.54 -0.64 3.47
N ASP A 322 10.17 -1.89 3.15
CA ASP A 322 10.11 -3.00 4.10
C ASP A 322 11.40 -3.83 4.05
N PRO A 323 12.28 -3.74 5.07
CA PRO A 323 13.52 -4.52 5.08
C PRO A 323 13.28 -6.04 5.05
N SER A 324 12.09 -6.51 5.46
CA SER A 324 11.75 -7.93 5.41
C SER A 324 11.50 -8.45 3.98
N SER A 325 11.23 -7.57 3.02
CA SER A 325 11.09 -7.90 1.60
C SER A 325 12.44 -8.15 0.92
N ILE A 326 13.50 -7.55 1.45
CA ILE A 326 14.85 -7.67 0.87
C ILE A 326 15.39 -9.10 1.01
N ASN A 327 15.83 -9.68 -0.10
CA ASN A 327 16.36 -11.04 -0.16
C ASN A 327 15.37 -12.16 0.26
N LYS A 328 14.08 -11.85 0.36
CA LYS A 328 13.06 -12.81 0.81
C LYS A 328 12.81 -13.91 -0.22
N THR A 329 12.52 -13.53 -1.45
CA THR A 329 12.21 -14.47 -2.55
C THR A 329 13.40 -14.62 -3.49
N ILE A 330 13.98 -13.51 -3.92
CA ILE A 330 15.11 -13.45 -4.85
C ILE A 330 16.28 -12.77 -4.14
N LYS A 331 17.48 -13.33 -4.30
CA LYS A 331 18.72 -12.68 -3.85
C LYS A 331 19.03 -11.48 -4.73
N VAL A 332 19.35 -10.35 -4.11
CA VAL A 332 19.64 -9.09 -4.79
C VAL A 332 21.09 -8.65 -4.52
N ASN A 333 21.67 -7.92 -5.46
CA ASN A 333 23.07 -7.48 -5.39
C ASN A 333 23.20 -6.16 -4.62
N ILE A 334 22.28 -5.22 -4.85
CA ILE A 334 22.29 -3.91 -4.23
C ILE A 334 20.93 -3.67 -3.56
N PRO A 335 20.80 -3.99 -2.27
CA PRO A 335 19.60 -3.68 -1.49
C PRO A 335 19.60 -2.22 -1.05
N ILE A 336 18.48 -1.52 -1.18
CA ILE A 336 18.27 -0.15 -0.70
C ILE A 336 16.96 -0.12 0.09
N VAL A 337 17.05 -0.04 1.41
CA VAL A 337 15.88 0.10 2.27
C VAL A 337 15.55 1.58 2.39
N GLY A 338 14.36 1.97 1.94
CA GLY A 338 13.88 3.36 1.97
C GLY A 338 12.57 3.52 1.20
N ASP A 339 11.93 4.66 1.36
CA ASP A 339 10.77 5.04 0.55
C ASP A 339 11.19 5.19 -0.91
N VAL A 340 10.44 4.58 -1.81
CA VAL A 340 10.85 4.49 -3.21
C VAL A 340 10.88 5.85 -3.92
N GLY A 341 9.98 6.77 -3.58
CA GLY A 341 9.98 8.13 -4.11
C GLY A 341 11.23 8.90 -3.65
N THR A 342 11.53 8.84 -2.36
CA THR A 342 12.73 9.46 -1.77
C THR A 342 14.02 8.87 -2.36
N VAL A 343 14.10 7.55 -2.50
CA VAL A 343 15.26 6.87 -3.09
C VAL A 343 15.43 7.22 -4.58
N MET A 344 14.35 7.28 -5.36
CA MET A 344 14.44 7.74 -6.76
C MET A 344 14.93 9.18 -6.86
N ALA A 345 14.49 10.07 -5.99
CA ALA A 345 15.01 11.43 -5.94
C ALA A 345 16.52 11.46 -5.61
N GLN A 346 16.99 10.59 -4.71
CA GLN A 346 18.43 10.41 -4.45
C GLN A 346 19.17 9.88 -5.68
N MET A 347 18.63 8.88 -6.39
CA MET A 347 19.22 8.31 -7.61
C MET A 347 19.30 9.35 -8.75
N ILE A 348 18.26 10.15 -8.94
CA ILE A 348 18.25 11.24 -9.94
C ILE A 348 19.36 12.25 -9.65
N ARG A 349 19.47 12.72 -8.41
CA ARG A 349 20.54 13.64 -8.01
C ARG A 349 21.94 13.04 -8.22
N ALA A 350 22.14 11.78 -7.85
CA ALA A 350 23.42 11.10 -8.05
C ALA A 350 23.78 10.91 -9.53
N TRP A 351 22.78 10.61 -10.37
CA TRP A 351 22.92 10.52 -11.82
C TRP A 351 23.33 11.87 -12.42
N GLU A 352 22.63 12.96 -12.09
CA GLU A 352 22.91 14.30 -12.55
C GLU A 352 24.28 14.81 -12.09
N ALA A 353 24.65 14.57 -10.84
CA ALA A 353 25.96 14.99 -10.28
C ALA A 353 27.14 14.32 -11.00
N ARG A 354 26.96 13.16 -11.58
CA ARG A 354 27.95 12.43 -12.36
C ARG A 354 27.90 12.74 -13.85
N ASN A 355 27.05 13.67 -14.30
CA ASN A 355 26.73 13.88 -15.72
C ASN A 355 26.36 12.56 -16.42
N GLY A 356 25.55 11.75 -15.74
CA GLY A 356 25.21 10.40 -16.17
C GLY A 356 24.57 10.37 -17.57
N GLN A 357 25.06 9.47 -18.39
CA GLN A 357 24.52 9.18 -19.71
C GLN A 357 24.45 7.67 -19.89
N PRO A 358 23.44 7.13 -20.54
CA PRO A 358 23.41 5.72 -20.91
C PRO A 358 24.45 5.43 -22.00
N ASP A 359 24.88 4.17 -22.10
CA ASP A 359 25.58 3.70 -23.30
C ASP A 359 24.59 3.66 -24.48
N GLU A 360 24.56 4.73 -25.28
CA GLU A 360 23.58 4.90 -26.37
C GLU A 360 23.64 3.77 -27.41
N HIS A 361 24.84 3.27 -27.69
CA HIS A 361 25.01 2.18 -28.68
C HIS A 361 24.41 0.88 -28.13
N ALA A 362 24.80 0.49 -26.93
CA ALA A 362 24.29 -0.72 -26.30
C ALA A 362 22.78 -0.64 -26.05
N LEU A 363 22.29 0.53 -25.62
CA LEU A 363 20.85 0.75 -25.41
C LEU A 363 20.07 0.65 -26.74
N LYS A 364 20.60 1.14 -27.84
CA LYS A 364 20.00 0.98 -29.17
C LYS A 364 19.90 -0.50 -29.57
N ASP A 365 20.93 -1.28 -29.34
CA ASP A 365 20.94 -2.72 -29.64
C ASP A 365 19.93 -3.47 -28.72
N TRP A 366 19.82 -3.03 -27.46
CA TRP A 366 18.85 -3.56 -26.54
C TRP A 366 17.40 -3.27 -27.00
N TRP A 367 17.12 -2.04 -27.43
CA TRP A 367 15.83 -1.68 -28.00
C TRP A 367 15.51 -2.43 -29.30
N ASN A 368 16.50 -2.74 -30.13
CA ASN A 368 16.34 -3.58 -31.33
C ASN A 368 15.87 -4.99 -30.93
N SER A 369 16.47 -5.57 -29.90
CA SER A 369 16.08 -6.88 -29.37
C SER A 369 14.64 -6.85 -28.85
N ILE A 370 14.29 -5.85 -28.05
CA ILE A 370 12.95 -5.67 -27.51
C ILE A 370 11.92 -5.49 -28.63
N ASN A 371 12.22 -4.70 -29.65
CA ASN A 371 11.31 -4.49 -30.78
C ASN A 371 11.11 -5.78 -31.60
N THR A 372 12.12 -6.64 -31.68
CA THR A 372 11.97 -7.97 -32.28
C THR A 372 10.95 -8.81 -31.53
N TRP A 373 10.96 -8.77 -30.19
CA TRP A 373 9.96 -9.47 -29.37
C TRP A 373 8.58 -8.84 -29.47
N ARG A 374 8.47 -7.51 -29.53
CA ARG A 374 7.19 -6.81 -29.78
C ARG A 374 6.53 -7.20 -31.10
N ASN A 375 7.32 -7.46 -32.12
CA ASN A 375 6.82 -7.88 -33.44
C ASN A 375 6.12 -9.26 -33.41
N VAL A 376 6.22 -10.01 -32.31
CA VAL A 376 5.41 -11.23 -32.09
C VAL A 376 3.92 -10.89 -31.93
N GLU A 377 3.60 -9.64 -31.53
CA GLU A 377 2.23 -9.17 -31.29
C GLU A 377 1.45 -10.14 -30.39
N CYS A 378 2.01 -10.43 -29.19
CA CYS A 378 1.54 -11.50 -28.30
C CYS A 378 0.08 -11.34 -27.83
N LEU A 379 -0.47 -10.12 -27.90
CA LEU A 379 -1.88 -9.84 -27.55
C LEU A 379 -2.84 -10.02 -28.71
N LYS A 380 -2.34 -10.26 -29.93
CA LYS A 380 -3.17 -10.46 -31.11
C LYS A 380 -3.90 -11.80 -31.06
N TYR A 381 -5.19 -11.77 -31.32
CA TYR A 381 -6.02 -12.96 -31.37
C TYR A 381 -6.70 -13.10 -32.73
N LYS A 382 -7.13 -14.33 -33.06
CA LYS A 382 -7.87 -14.60 -34.30
C LYS A 382 -9.37 -14.49 -33.99
N PRO A 383 -10.12 -13.60 -34.67
CA PRO A 383 -11.57 -13.52 -34.54
C PRO A 383 -12.23 -14.88 -34.86
N ASN A 384 -13.26 -15.21 -34.09
CA ASN A 384 -14.07 -16.41 -34.33
C ASN A 384 -15.50 -16.01 -34.64
N LYS A 385 -16.11 -16.65 -35.68
CA LYS A 385 -17.49 -16.32 -36.10
C LYS A 385 -18.56 -17.06 -35.28
N HIS A 386 -18.18 -18.07 -34.54
CA HIS A 386 -19.12 -18.95 -33.83
C HIS A 386 -19.10 -18.76 -32.31
N VAL A 387 -18.03 -18.19 -31.76
CA VAL A 387 -17.88 -17.94 -30.34
C VAL A 387 -17.32 -16.54 -30.10
N ILE A 388 -17.72 -15.91 -29.02
CA ILE A 388 -17.14 -14.65 -28.53
C ILE A 388 -15.81 -14.99 -27.86
N MET A 389 -14.73 -14.50 -28.45
CA MET A 389 -13.40 -14.62 -27.84
C MET A 389 -13.31 -13.72 -26.61
N PRO A 390 -12.71 -14.16 -25.49
CA PRO A 390 -12.57 -13.31 -24.30
C PRO A 390 -11.85 -11.98 -24.60
N GLN A 391 -10.81 -12.00 -25.41
CA GLN A 391 -10.07 -10.81 -25.84
C GLN A 391 -10.98 -9.82 -26.58
N TYR A 392 -11.83 -10.32 -27.46
CA TYR A 392 -12.80 -9.48 -28.17
C TYR A 392 -13.79 -8.79 -27.24
N ALA A 393 -14.28 -9.51 -26.22
CA ALA A 393 -15.22 -8.93 -25.26
C ALA A 393 -14.58 -7.75 -24.51
N ILE A 394 -13.30 -7.90 -24.09
CA ILE A 394 -12.56 -6.88 -23.38
C ILE A 394 -12.23 -5.69 -24.28
N GLU A 395 -11.77 -5.93 -25.51
CA GLU A 395 -11.50 -4.89 -26.50
C GLU A 395 -12.78 -4.06 -26.79
N ARG A 396 -13.93 -4.72 -26.97
CA ARG A 396 -15.20 -4.04 -27.16
C ARG A 396 -15.66 -3.26 -25.93
N LEU A 397 -15.44 -3.78 -24.73
CA LEU A 397 -15.72 -3.06 -23.49
C LEU A 397 -14.88 -1.77 -23.40
N TYR A 398 -13.58 -1.87 -23.67
CA TYR A 398 -12.69 -0.72 -23.72
C TYR A 398 -13.16 0.32 -24.74
N GLU A 399 -13.45 -0.08 -25.99
CA GLU A 399 -13.92 0.84 -27.03
C GLU A 399 -15.21 1.58 -26.65
N LEU A 400 -16.11 0.92 -25.90
CA LEU A 400 -17.38 1.49 -25.47
C LEU A 400 -17.24 2.43 -24.26
N THR A 401 -16.14 2.33 -23.52
CA THR A 401 -15.96 3.04 -22.23
C THR A 401 -14.79 4.02 -22.22
N LYS A 402 -13.83 3.94 -23.15
CA LYS A 402 -12.60 4.73 -23.17
C LYS A 402 -12.77 6.25 -23.11
N ASP A 403 -13.91 6.76 -23.58
CA ASP A 403 -14.23 8.19 -23.58
C ASP A 403 -15.14 8.58 -22.39
N ARG A 404 -15.30 7.71 -21.41
CA ARG A 404 -16.11 7.92 -20.20
C ARG A 404 -15.23 7.81 -18.96
N ASP A 405 -15.60 8.53 -17.93
CA ASP A 405 -15.06 8.29 -16.59
C ASP A 405 -15.63 6.96 -16.06
N THR A 406 -14.82 5.90 -16.12
CA THR A 406 -15.26 4.53 -15.90
C THR A 406 -14.36 3.83 -14.88
N TYR A 407 -15.00 3.31 -13.83
CA TYR A 407 -14.35 2.43 -12.85
C TYR A 407 -14.69 0.99 -13.19
N ILE A 408 -13.67 0.16 -13.42
CA ILE A 408 -13.85 -1.25 -13.76
C ILE A 408 -13.48 -2.08 -12.52
N THR A 409 -14.44 -2.84 -12.02
CA THR A 409 -14.25 -3.82 -10.95
C THR A 409 -14.42 -5.22 -11.50
N THR A 410 -13.56 -6.15 -11.08
CA THR A 410 -13.60 -7.55 -11.49
C THR A 410 -13.49 -8.45 -10.28
N GLU A 411 -14.05 -9.65 -10.41
CA GLU A 411 -13.74 -10.78 -9.55
C GLU A 411 -12.46 -11.45 -10.08
N VAL A 412 -11.79 -12.28 -9.28
CA VAL A 412 -10.54 -12.94 -9.66
C VAL A 412 -10.80 -14.10 -10.63
N GLY A 413 -10.20 -14.02 -11.84
CA GLY A 413 -10.37 -15.05 -12.85
C GLY A 413 -9.69 -14.69 -14.17
N GLN A 414 -9.89 -15.49 -15.20
CA GLN A 414 -9.31 -15.24 -16.52
C GLN A 414 -9.72 -13.90 -17.13
N HIS A 415 -10.92 -13.43 -16.86
CA HIS A 415 -11.40 -12.12 -17.32
C HIS A 415 -10.59 -10.96 -16.72
N GLN A 416 -10.21 -11.02 -15.44
CA GLN A 416 -9.33 -10.05 -14.82
C GLN A 416 -7.95 -10.06 -15.48
N MET A 417 -7.35 -11.24 -15.64
CA MET A 417 -6.02 -11.39 -16.25
C MET A 417 -5.99 -10.82 -17.66
N LEU A 418 -6.98 -11.16 -18.49
CA LEU A 418 -7.09 -10.66 -19.85
C LEU A 418 -7.34 -9.15 -19.91
N SER A 419 -8.19 -8.60 -19.02
CA SER A 419 -8.45 -7.15 -18.98
C SER A 419 -7.19 -6.35 -18.64
N LEU A 420 -6.40 -6.81 -17.69
CA LEU A 420 -5.18 -6.13 -17.26
C LEU A 420 -4.07 -6.13 -18.33
N ILE A 421 -4.02 -7.17 -19.17
CA ILE A 421 -3.07 -7.23 -20.29
C ILE A 421 -3.54 -6.35 -21.47
N HIS A 422 -4.86 -6.34 -21.78
CA HIS A 422 -5.39 -5.76 -22.99
C HIS A 422 -5.91 -4.32 -22.84
N ILE A 423 -6.20 -3.89 -21.64
CA ILE A 423 -6.64 -2.54 -21.33
C ILE A 423 -5.49 -1.69 -20.82
#